data_11f71e680d7873645134642ca45c7185
#
_entry.id   11f71e680d7873645134642ca45c7185
#
_cell.length_a   1.000
_cell.length_b   1.000
_cell.length_c   1.000
_cell.angle_alpha   90.00
_cell.angle_beta   90.00
_cell.angle_gamma   90.00
#
_symmetry.space_group_name_H-M   'P 1'
#
loop_
_entity.id
_entity.type
_entity.pdbx_description
1 polymer ?
#
loop_
_entity_poly.entity_id
_entity_poly.type
_entity_poly.pdbx_seq_one_letter_code
_entity_poly.pdbx_strand_id
1 'polypeptide(L)'
;MDGDFQSNYLAAEQAYGAGDFETAQSITVELLNQLEPLPEEGAERDAVLAWRAFVALLAGHIDLYGFQAPDQAESHYQLVLASHPQDTLRELAEQGLERIRSDRESVTRSTQATDPGE
;
A
#
# COMPACT_ATOMS: atom_id res chain seq x y z
N MET A 1 8.66 -0.32 18.90
CA MET A 1 8.38 -1.53 18.11
C MET A 1 9.39 -2.57 18.50
N ASP A 2 8.95 -3.77 18.65
CA ASP A 2 9.85 -4.83 19.05
C ASP A 2 10.25 -5.64 17.83
N GLY A 3 11.10 -6.64 18.04
CA GLY A 3 11.59 -7.46 16.96
C GLY A 3 10.50 -8.27 16.27
N ASP A 4 9.41 -8.55 16.97
CA ASP A 4 8.31 -9.31 16.39
C ASP A 4 7.61 -8.53 15.28
N PHE A 5 7.49 -7.21 15.45
CA PHE A 5 6.90 -6.38 14.41
C PHE A 5 7.73 -6.44 13.13
N GLN A 6 9.04 -6.26 13.28
CA GLN A 6 9.92 -6.28 12.12
C GLN A 6 9.93 -7.66 11.47
N SER A 7 9.95 -8.72 12.27
CA SER A 7 9.91 -10.08 11.75
C SER A 7 8.64 -10.34 10.95
N ASN A 8 7.51 -9.83 11.44
CA ASN A 8 6.25 -9.98 10.75
C ASN A 8 6.23 -9.20 9.43
N TYR A 9 6.82 -8.01 9.44
CA TYR A 9 6.91 -7.24 8.20
C TYR A 9 7.73 -8.00 7.16
N LEU A 10 8.87 -8.57 7.56
CA LEU A 10 9.69 -9.35 6.64
C LEU A 10 8.94 -10.58 6.14
N ALA A 11 8.14 -11.20 7.00
CA ALA A 11 7.34 -12.34 6.59
C ALA A 11 6.30 -11.93 5.54
N ALA A 12 5.73 -10.74 5.68
CA ALA A 12 4.79 -10.24 4.69
C ALA A 12 5.48 -10.00 3.35
N GLU A 13 6.69 -9.45 3.38
CA GLU A 13 7.44 -9.24 2.15
C GLU A 13 7.76 -10.55 1.47
N GLN A 14 8.16 -11.56 2.25
CA GLN A 14 8.47 -12.87 1.70
C GLN A 14 7.24 -13.53 1.09
N ALA A 15 6.10 -13.42 1.78
CA ALA A 15 4.86 -13.98 1.25
C ALA A 15 4.46 -13.31 -0.05
N TYR A 16 4.61 -11.98 -0.11
CA TYR A 16 4.31 -11.23 -1.32
C TYR A 16 5.21 -11.70 -2.47
N GLY A 17 6.52 -11.81 -2.21
CA GLY A 17 7.46 -12.25 -3.22
C GLY A 17 7.22 -13.67 -3.70
N ALA A 18 6.64 -14.51 -2.86
CA ALA A 18 6.34 -15.89 -3.20
C ALA A 18 4.97 -16.04 -3.89
N GLY A 19 4.22 -14.95 -4.03
CA GLY A 19 2.90 -15.00 -4.62
C GLY A 19 1.80 -15.41 -3.66
N ASP A 20 2.11 -15.50 -2.37
CA ASP A 20 1.12 -15.86 -1.35
C ASP A 20 0.48 -14.58 -0.85
N PHE A 21 -0.39 -14.01 -1.67
CA PHE A 21 -0.95 -12.69 -1.40
C PHE A 21 -1.92 -12.69 -0.22
N GLU A 22 -2.59 -13.79 0.03
CA GLU A 22 -3.51 -13.87 1.17
C GLU A 22 -2.75 -13.75 2.48
N THR A 23 -1.65 -14.49 2.60
CA THR A 23 -0.84 -14.42 3.81
C THR A 23 -0.23 -13.03 3.95
N ALA A 24 0.29 -12.47 2.86
CA ALA A 24 0.89 -11.14 2.88
C ALA A 24 -0.15 -10.10 3.32
N GLN A 25 -1.36 -10.18 2.79
CA GLN A 25 -2.43 -9.25 3.16
C GLN A 25 -2.80 -9.38 4.63
N SER A 26 -2.97 -10.61 5.11
CA SER A 26 -3.33 -10.82 6.52
C SER A 26 -2.30 -10.19 7.45
N ILE A 27 -1.02 -10.36 7.13
CA ILE A 27 0.03 -9.82 7.98
C ILE A 27 0.01 -8.29 7.93
N THR A 28 -0.11 -7.70 6.73
CA THR A 28 -0.08 -6.24 6.64
C THR A 28 -1.29 -5.60 7.32
N VAL A 29 -2.47 -6.24 7.23
CA VAL A 29 -3.65 -5.73 7.93
C VAL A 29 -3.41 -5.72 9.43
N GLU A 30 -2.85 -6.81 9.96
CA GLU A 30 -2.58 -6.88 11.38
C GLU A 30 -1.54 -5.83 11.80
N LEU A 31 -0.51 -5.65 11.00
CA LEU A 31 0.53 -4.66 11.32
C LEU A 31 -0.05 -3.25 11.31
N LEU A 32 -0.91 -2.93 10.33
CA LEU A 32 -1.54 -1.61 10.29
C LEU A 32 -2.43 -1.39 11.50
N ASN A 33 -3.14 -2.43 11.93
CA ASN A 33 -3.95 -2.33 13.15
C ASN A 33 -3.10 -2.00 14.37
N GLN A 34 -1.92 -2.60 14.46
CA GLN A 34 -1.00 -2.32 15.57
C GLN A 34 -0.47 -0.89 15.53
N LEU A 35 -0.46 -0.28 14.35
CA LEU A 35 0.05 1.09 14.18
C LEU A 35 -1.04 2.14 14.26
N GLU A 36 -2.31 1.75 14.45
CA GLU A 36 -3.41 2.71 14.45
C GLU A 36 -3.32 3.77 15.52
N PRO A 37 -3.07 3.43 16.79
CA PRO A 37 -2.96 4.47 17.80
C PRO A 37 -1.69 5.26 17.59
N LEU A 38 -1.83 6.47 17.07
CA LEU A 38 -0.67 7.31 16.80
C LEU A 38 -0.34 8.13 18.06
N PRO A 39 0.87 7.99 18.60
CA PRO A 39 1.28 8.84 19.72
C PRO A 39 1.18 10.31 19.35
N GLU A 40 0.95 11.16 20.35
CA GLU A 40 0.72 12.57 20.07
C GLU A 40 1.97 13.29 19.62
N GLU A 41 3.14 12.89 20.12
CA GLU A 41 4.37 13.57 19.76
C GLU A 41 5.57 12.71 20.10
N GLY A 42 6.75 13.17 19.67
CA GLY A 42 8.00 12.57 20.07
C GLY A 42 8.50 11.49 19.12
N ALA A 43 9.60 10.86 19.52
CA ALA A 43 10.24 9.84 18.69
C ALA A 43 9.34 8.63 18.44
N GLU A 44 8.47 8.32 19.40
CA GLU A 44 7.55 7.20 19.22
C GLU A 44 6.56 7.48 18.10
N ARG A 45 6.07 8.72 18.01
CA ARG A 45 5.21 9.10 16.91
C ARG A 45 5.93 8.97 15.57
N ASP A 46 7.18 9.42 15.52
CA ASP A 46 7.96 9.33 14.29
C ASP A 46 8.18 7.88 13.88
N ALA A 47 8.42 7.01 14.85
CA ALA A 47 8.62 5.59 14.56
C ALA A 47 7.35 4.95 14.01
N VAL A 48 6.20 5.28 14.59
CA VAL A 48 4.93 4.74 14.12
C VAL A 48 4.63 5.23 12.71
N LEU A 49 4.87 6.51 12.45
CA LEU A 49 4.66 7.05 11.10
C LEU A 49 5.57 6.38 10.08
N ALA A 50 6.84 6.16 10.44
CA ALA A 50 7.78 5.52 9.53
C ALA A 50 7.33 4.09 9.19
N TRP A 51 6.96 3.31 10.20
CA TRP A 51 6.49 1.95 9.96
C TRP A 51 5.18 1.94 9.19
N ARG A 52 4.29 2.88 9.50
CA ARG A 52 3.01 2.97 8.77
C ARG A 52 3.26 3.18 7.28
N ALA A 53 4.22 4.03 6.93
CA ALA A 53 4.53 4.27 5.53
C ALA A 53 5.03 2.99 4.86
N PHE A 54 5.94 2.25 5.50
CA PHE A 54 6.45 1.00 4.94
C PHE A 54 5.35 -0.04 4.77
N VAL A 55 4.56 -0.26 5.81
CA VAL A 55 3.54 -1.30 5.76
C VAL A 55 2.44 -0.93 4.76
N ALA A 56 2.03 0.34 4.74
CA ALA A 56 1.00 0.77 3.80
C ALA A 56 1.47 0.65 2.36
N LEU A 57 2.75 0.92 2.09
CA LEU A 57 3.27 0.77 0.73
C LEU A 57 3.21 -0.69 0.30
N LEU A 58 3.63 -1.60 1.17
CA LEU A 58 3.55 -3.02 0.86
C LEU A 58 2.10 -3.45 0.67
N ALA A 59 1.20 -2.97 1.54
CA ALA A 59 -0.23 -3.29 1.41
C ALA A 59 -0.79 -2.81 0.09
N GLY A 60 -0.40 -1.62 -0.35
CA GLY A 60 -0.83 -1.11 -1.64
C GLY A 60 -0.36 -1.97 -2.79
N HIS A 61 0.89 -2.41 -2.74
CA HIS A 61 1.42 -3.31 -3.78
C HIS A 61 0.70 -4.65 -3.79
N ILE A 62 0.39 -5.20 -2.62
CA ILE A 62 -0.34 -6.45 -2.52
C ILE A 62 -1.72 -6.29 -3.15
N ASP A 63 -2.41 -5.19 -2.82
CA ASP A 63 -3.73 -4.94 -3.37
C ASP A 63 -3.70 -4.77 -4.89
N LEU A 64 -2.73 -3.99 -5.39
CA LEU A 64 -2.70 -3.66 -6.80
C LEU A 64 -2.20 -4.81 -7.64
N TYR A 65 -1.07 -5.40 -7.27
CA TYR A 65 -0.44 -6.41 -8.09
C TYR A 65 -0.86 -7.83 -7.72
N GLY A 66 -1.29 -8.03 -6.47
CA GLY A 66 -1.70 -9.35 -6.02
C GLY A 66 -3.17 -9.62 -6.26
N PHE A 67 -4.02 -8.69 -5.84
CA PHE A 67 -5.48 -8.89 -5.90
C PHE A 67 -6.15 -8.07 -6.98
N GLN A 68 -5.40 -7.22 -7.68
CA GLN A 68 -5.96 -6.36 -8.72
C GLN A 68 -7.13 -5.54 -8.17
N ALA A 69 -6.94 -4.98 -6.98
CA ALA A 69 -7.94 -4.20 -6.27
C ALA A 69 -7.48 -2.75 -6.18
N PRO A 70 -7.64 -1.96 -7.26
CA PRO A 70 -7.08 -0.61 -7.29
C PRO A 70 -7.68 0.34 -6.26
N ASP A 71 -8.94 0.17 -5.90
CA ASP A 71 -9.55 1.07 -4.93
C ASP A 71 -8.91 0.90 -3.56
N GLN A 72 -8.64 -0.33 -3.15
CA GLN A 72 -7.98 -0.61 -1.90
C GLN A 72 -6.52 -0.15 -1.94
N ALA A 73 -5.86 -0.40 -3.07
CA ALA A 73 -4.48 0.03 -3.26
C ALA A 73 -4.37 1.54 -3.16
N GLU A 74 -5.31 2.26 -3.75
CA GLU A 74 -5.31 3.71 -3.70
C GLU A 74 -5.36 4.21 -2.26
N SER A 75 -6.22 3.63 -1.45
CA SER A 75 -6.32 4.00 -0.04
C SER A 75 -5.00 3.78 0.69
N HIS A 76 -4.35 2.65 0.43
CA HIS A 76 -3.09 2.36 1.10
C HIS A 76 -1.96 3.28 0.63
N TYR A 77 -1.89 3.57 -0.67
CA TYR A 77 -0.88 4.51 -1.15
C TYR A 77 -1.11 5.91 -0.59
N GLN A 78 -2.36 6.32 -0.45
CA GLN A 78 -2.65 7.62 0.17
C GLN A 78 -2.25 7.62 1.64
N LEU A 79 -2.39 6.49 2.32
CA LEU A 79 -1.93 6.39 3.70
C LEU A 79 -0.41 6.55 3.79
N VAL A 80 0.34 6.02 2.81
CA VAL A 80 1.78 6.26 2.75
C VAL A 80 2.05 7.77 2.73
N LEU A 81 1.37 8.48 1.83
CA LEU A 81 1.59 9.92 1.69
C LEU A 81 1.21 10.67 2.97
N ALA A 82 0.16 10.23 3.64
CA ALA A 82 -0.29 10.87 4.87
C ALA A 82 0.61 10.59 6.06
N SER A 83 1.54 9.64 5.92
CA SER A 83 2.43 9.24 7.01
C SER A 83 3.78 9.95 6.96
N HIS A 84 3.89 11.01 6.19
CA HIS A 84 5.11 11.82 6.05
C HIS A 84 6.31 10.96 5.68
N PRO A 85 6.24 10.26 4.55
CA PRO A 85 7.26 9.29 4.18
C PRO A 85 8.55 9.96 3.70
N GLN A 86 9.63 9.19 3.72
CA GLN A 86 10.86 9.59 3.06
C GLN A 86 10.61 9.66 1.55
N ASP A 87 11.49 10.39 0.84
CA ASP A 87 11.29 10.66 -0.59
C ASP A 87 11.10 9.39 -1.41
N THR A 88 11.90 8.36 -1.14
CA THR A 88 11.81 7.11 -1.91
C THR A 88 10.43 6.47 -1.75
N LEU A 89 9.94 6.41 -0.52
CA LEU A 89 8.62 5.82 -0.28
C LEU A 89 7.52 6.65 -0.90
N ARG A 90 7.65 7.98 -0.81
CA ARG A 90 6.67 8.88 -1.42
C ARG A 90 6.61 8.66 -2.93
N GLU A 91 7.77 8.58 -3.57
CA GLU A 91 7.82 8.39 -5.01
C GLU A 91 7.18 7.06 -5.42
N LEU A 92 7.44 6.01 -4.65
CA LEU A 92 6.86 4.71 -4.96
C LEU A 92 5.34 4.72 -4.82
N ALA A 93 4.84 5.41 -3.78
CA ALA A 93 3.40 5.54 -3.61
C ALA A 93 2.77 6.36 -4.74
N GLU A 94 3.45 7.44 -5.14
CA GLU A 94 2.95 8.27 -6.23
C GLU A 94 2.95 7.50 -7.54
N GLN A 95 3.95 6.66 -7.77
CA GLN A 95 3.98 5.82 -8.97
C GLN A 95 2.83 4.82 -8.97
N GLY A 96 2.51 4.25 -7.80
CA GLY A 96 1.37 3.35 -7.69
C GLY A 96 0.06 4.06 -7.99
N LEU A 97 -0.12 5.26 -7.46
CA LEU A 97 -1.31 6.05 -7.72
C LEU A 97 -1.42 6.42 -9.19
N GLU A 98 -0.30 6.79 -9.80
CA GLU A 98 -0.27 7.11 -11.22
C GLU A 98 -0.65 5.90 -12.05
N ARG A 99 -0.16 4.72 -11.70
CA ARG A 99 -0.50 3.49 -12.40
C ARG A 99 -1.98 3.23 -12.33
N ILE A 100 -2.58 3.41 -11.14
CA ILE A 100 -4.02 3.22 -10.97
C ILE A 100 -4.80 4.18 -11.84
N ARG A 101 -4.41 5.44 -11.85
CA ARG A 101 -5.10 6.45 -12.66
C ARG A 101 -4.99 6.12 -14.14
N SER A 102 -3.79 5.73 -14.57
CA SER A 102 -3.55 5.41 -15.96
C SER A 102 -4.38 4.21 -16.41
N ASP A 103 -4.47 3.19 -15.56
CA ASP A 103 -5.26 2.01 -15.87
C ASP A 103 -6.75 2.35 -15.98
N ARG A 104 -7.24 3.23 -15.08
CA ARG A 104 -8.64 3.66 -15.13
C ARG A 104 -8.94 4.44 -16.40
N GLU A 105 -8.02 5.33 -16.80
CA GLU A 105 -8.18 6.08 -18.04
C GLU A 105 -8.17 5.16 -19.24
N SER A 106 -7.31 4.16 -19.23
CA SER A 106 -7.22 3.20 -20.30
C SER A 106 -8.52 2.41 -20.47
N VAL A 107 -9.09 1.97 -19.35
CA VAL A 107 -10.37 1.25 -19.39
C VAL A 107 -11.48 2.14 -19.93
N THR A 108 -11.54 3.39 -19.46
CA THR A 108 -12.55 4.33 -19.95
C THR A 108 -12.39 4.56 -21.44
N ARG A 109 -11.15 4.73 -21.89
CA ARG A 109 -10.88 4.96 -23.31
C ARG A 109 -11.27 3.75 -24.15
N SER A 110 -10.94 2.56 -23.67
CA SER A 110 -11.31 1.33 -24.38
C SER A 110 -12.82 1.19 -24.49
N THR A 111 -13.54 1.51 -23.42
CA THR A 111 -14.98 1.45 -23.43
C THR A 111 -15.54 2.41 -24.47
N GLN A 112 -15.00 3.61 -24.54
CA GLN A 112 -15.44 4.58 -25.53
C GLN A 112 -15.12 4.13 -26.95
N ALA A 113 -13.95 3.54 -27.11
CA ALA A 113 -13.53 3.09 -28.44
C ALA A 113 -14.38 1.95 -28.95
N THR A 114 -14.89 1.12 -28.06
CA THR A 114 -15.72 -0.02 -28.47
C THR A 114 -17.19 0.33 -28.55
N ASP A 115 -17.54 1.50 -28.09
CA ASP A 115 -18.93 1.93 -28.20
C ASP A 115 -19.22 2.11 -29.65
N PRO A 116 -20.17 1.38 -30.17
CA PRO A 116 -20.44 1.41 -31.58
C PRO A 116 -21.09 2.65 -31.91
N GLY A 117 -20.89 3.56 -31.49
CA GLY A 117 -21.50 4.57 -32.13
C GLY A 117 -22.37 4.06 -33.11
N GLU A 118 -22.36 3.14 -33.08
CA GLU A 118 -23.09 2.65 -33.93
C GLU A 118 -23.76 2.87 -34.29
#